data_538e67f42212776f0c0c47a82241d64e
#
_entry.id   538e67f42212776f0c0c47a82241d64e
#
_cell.length_a   1.000
_cell.length_b   1.000
_cell.length_c   1.000
_cell.angle_alpha   90.00
_cell.angle_beta   90.00
_cell.angle_gamma   90.00
#
_symmetry.space_group_name_H-M   'P 1'
#
loop_
_entity.id
_entity.type
_entity.pdbx_description
1 polymer ?
#
loop_
_entity_poly.entity_id
_entity_poly.type
_entity_poly.pdbx_seq_one_letter_code
_entity_poly.pdbx_strand_id
1 'polypeptide(L)'
;RYIFPARHTVKVYPSYIQMRRYHLLAVSNRLQEAGVKRIRKLGHSMEFEQIKEYVRGDDYRTINWKATARKEGLMVNNYTDERSQQIYCLINKGRVMKMPFNGMTLLDYAINASLVLSNVALVKQDKAGIITFETNLDTFLAADKKPTQMNLVLETLYKQKTDYLESDFEKIFSVIRNRVTNRSLLILFTNFESLESLEREKKKKKKIAKYHLLLVVFFENTELKSLVEGQASSLEDIYIRTIAEKFAYEKRLMVKELHKNGIPSILPAPENLTVDTVNKYLELKARMSI
;
A
#
# COMPACT_ATOMS: atom_id res chain seq x y z
N ARG A 1 -45.34 -25.14 -18.11
CA ARG A 1 -43.98 -24.55 -17.97
C ARG A 1 -43.53 -24.87 -16.56
N TYR A 2 -42.62 -25.84 -16.40
CA TYR A 2 -42.05 -26.19 -15.11
C TYR A 2 -40.86 -25.26 -14.83
N ILE A 3 -40.86 -24.52 -13.72
CA ILE A 3 -39.76 -23.68 -13.27
C ILE A 3 -38.96 -24.52 -12.27
N PHE A 4 -37.77 -24.99 -12.67
CA PHE A 4 -36.84 -25.62 -11.75
C PHE A 4 -36.17 -24.54 -10.88
N PRO A 5 -36.26 -24.62 -9.55
CA PRO A 5 -35.58 -23.68 -8.66
C PRO A 5 -34.07 -24.00 -8.56
N ALA A 6 -33.34 -23.72 -9.63
CA ALA A 6 -31.89 -23.82 -9.59
C ALA A 6 -31.28 -22.48 -9.12
N ARG A 7 -31.05 -22.34 -7.82
CA ARG A 7 -30.29 -21.23 -7.27
C ARG A 7 -28.81 -21.61 -7.20
N HIS A 8 -27.99 -20.93 -7.97
CA HIS A 8 -26.53 -21.09 -7.91
C HIS A 8 -25.91 -19.82 -7.35
N THR A 9 -25.06 -19.97 -6.32
CA THR A 9 -24.29 -18.87 -5.77
C THR A 9 -22.95 -18.80 -6.50
N VAL A 10 -22.73 -17.72 -7.25
CA VAL A 10 -21.48 -17.48 -7.95
C VAL A 10 -20.63 -16.49 -7.13
N LYS A 11 -19.37 -16.85 -6.90
CA LYS A 11 -18.42 -15.96 -6.23
C LYS A 11 -17.97 -14.89 -7.22
N VAL A 12 -18.21 -13.60 -6.90
CA VAL A 12 -17.73 -12.46 -7.68
C VAL A 12 -16.51 -11.89 -6.98
N TYR A 13 -15.33 -12.04 -7.59
CA TYR A 13 -14.07 -11.53 -7.04
C TYR A 13 -13.86 -10.05 -7.42
N PRO A 14 -13.05 -9.28 -6.63
CA PRO A 14 -12.60 -7.94 -7.01
C PRO A 14 -11.92 -7.95 -8.38
N SER A 15 -11.73 -6.78 -8.99
CA SER A 15 -11.29 -6.62 -10.38
C SER A 15 -10.03 -7.44 -10.75
N TYR A 16 -10.24 -8.70 -11.11
CA TYR A 16 -9.19 -9.64 -11.51
C TYR A 16 -8.47 -9.21 -12.80
N ILE A 17 -9.16 -8.49 -13.68
CA ILE A 17 -8.60 -8.04 -14.96
C ILE A 17 -7.45 -7.06 -14.73
N GLN A 18 -7.64 -6.09 -13.86
CA GLN A 18 -6.58 -5.15 -13.49
C GLN A 18 -5.40 -5.88 -12.84
N MET A 19 -5.66 -6.77 -11.88
CA MET A 19 -4.62 -7.57 -11.24
C MET A 19 -3.79 -8.35 -12.27
N ARG A 20 -4.44 -9.05 -13.21
CA ARG A 20 -3.75 -9.83 -14.24
C ARG A 20 -2.86 -8.96 -15.14
N ARG A 21 -3.32 -7.77 -15.52
CA ARG A 21 -2.54 -6.79 -16.29
C ARG A 21 -1.27 -6.40 -15.54
N TYR A 22 -1.39 -6.01 -14.28
CA TYR A 22 -0.24 -5.63 -13.46
C TYR A 22 0.68 -6.81 -13.16
N HIS A 23 0.14 -8.01 -13.01
CA HIS A 23 0.94 -9.23 -12.85
C HIS A 23 1.85 -9.45 -14.05
N LEU A 24 1.32 -9.45 -15.25
CA LEU A 24 2.10 -9.61 -16.48
C LEU A 24 3.18 -8.54 -16.63
N LEU A 25 2.85 -7.30 -16.34
CA LEU A 25 3.80 -6.19 -16.39
C LEU A 25 4.87 -6.28 -15.29
N ALA A 26 4.54 -6.79 -14.11
CA ALA A 26 5.49 -6.99 -13.01
C ALA A 26 6.47 -8.13 -13.32
N VAL A 27 5.98 -9.25 -13.85
CA VAL A 27 6.81 -10.40 -14.25
C VAL A 27 7.75 -10.02 -15.39
N SER A 28 7.27 -9.29 -16.40
CA SER A 28 8.08 -8.85 -17.54
C SER A 28 9.01 -7.66 -17.24
N ASN A 29 9.02 -7.13 -16.01
CA ASN A 29 9.68 -5.89 -15.63
C ASN A 29 9.25 -4.64 -16.45
N ARG A 30 8.08 -4.68 -17.07
CA ARG A 30 7.50 -3.63 -17.94
C ARG A 30 6.43 -2.79 -17.24
N LEU A 31 6.49 -2.68 -15.93
CA LEU A 31 5.56 -1.87 -15.12
C LEU A 31 5.50 -0.40 -15.59
N GLN A 32 6.53 0.06 -16.30
CA GLN A 32 6.55 1.42 -16.89
C GLN A 32 5.42 1.66 -17.87
N GLU A 33 4.97 0.64 -18.61
CA GLU A 33 3.86 0.75 -19.55
C GLU A 33 2.51 0.98 -18.86
N ALA A 34 2.42 0.63 -17.58
CA ALA A 34 1.26 0.94 -16.74
C ALA A 34 1.41 2.26 -15.97
N GLY A 35 2.34 3.14 -16.34
CA GLY A 35 2.60 4.41 -15.64
C GLY A 35 3.45 4.27 -14.37
N VAL A 36 4.02 3.09 -14.08
CA VAL A 36 4.90 2.88 -12.93
C VAL A 36 6.30 3.40 -13.26
N LYS A 37 6.79 4.35 -12.44
CA LYS A 37 8.10 5.00 -12.65
C LYS A 37 9.26 4.01 -12.42
N ARG A 38 10.28 4.06 -13.28
CA ARG A 38 11.55 3.35 -13.04
C ARG A 38 12.35 4.08 -11.98
N ILE A 39 12.55 3.45 -10.85
CA ILE A 39 13.35 4.03 -9.76
C ILE A 39 14.71 3.36 -9.76
N ARG A 40 15.79 4.16 -9.81
CA ARG A 40 17.15 3.65 -9.64
C ARG A 40 17.35 3.30 -8.16
N LYS A 41 17.85 2.11 -7.88
CA LYS A 41 18.26 1.73 -6.53
C LYS A 41 19.43 2.65 -6.09
N LEU A 42 19.25 3.34 -4.99
CA LEU A 42 20.30 4.12 -4.32
C LEU A 42 20.82 3.27 -3.15
N GLY A 43 22.01 2.69 -3.33
CA GLY A 43 22.68 1.91 -2.30
C GLY A 43 22.61 0.38 -2.50
N HIS A 44 23.53 -0.31 -1.85
CA HIS A 44 23.56 -1.78 -1.78
C HIS A 44 23.06 -2.20 -0.40
N SER A 45 21.79 -2.57 -0.30
CA SER A 45 21.32 -3.39 0.82
C SER A 45 21.72 -4.83 0.54
N MET A 46 22.79 -5.23 1.14
CA MET A 46 23.34 -6.57 0.96
C MET A 46 23.19 -7.33 2.27
N GLU A 47 22.32 -8.35 2.28
CA GLU A 47 22.32 -9.33 3.34
C GLU A 47 23.40 -10.37 3.06
N PHE A 48 24.24 -10.66 4.08
CA PHE A 48 25.28 -11.67 3.95
C PHE A 48 24.65 -13.04 3.70
N GLU A 49 25.00 -13.69 2.57
CA GLU A 49 24.50 -15.00 2.22
C GLU A 49 25.49 -16.09 2.59
N GLN A 50 26.71 -16.01 2.04
CA GLN A 50 27.75 -17.01 2.25
C GLN A 50 29.14 -16.45 1.93
N ILE A 51 30.16 -17.17 2.35
CA ILE A 51 31.54 -16.95 1.92
C ILE A 51 31.83 -17.92 0.78
N LYS A 52 32.20 -17.42 -0.40
CA LYS A 52 32.60 -18.23 -1.57
C LYS A 52 34.04 -17.91 -1.98
N GLU A 53 34.63 -18.77 -2.81
CA GLU A 53 35.91 -18.46 -3.44
C GLU A 53 35.78 -17.32 -4.44
N TYR A 54 36.81 -16.45 -4.48
CA TYR A 54 36.89 -15.35 -5.42
C TYR A 54 36.94 -15.86 -6.86
N VAL A 55 36.07 -15.37 -7.70
CA VAL A 55 36.09 -15.60 -9.14
C VAL A 55 36.37 -14.29 -9.84
N ARG A 56 37.17 -14.34 -10.90
CA ARG A 56 37.54 -13.14 -11.69
C ARG A 56 36.27 -12.40 -12.18
N GLY A 57 36.05 -11.20 -11.64
CA GLY A 57 34.84 -10.40 -11.88
C GLY A 57 34.03 -10.10 -10.61
N ASP A 58 34.33 -10.77 -9.49
CA ASP A 58 33.76 -10.38 -8.18
C ASP A 58 34.36 -9.05 -7.70
N ASP A 59 33.57 -8.26 -6.96
CA ASP A 59 34.00 -6.98 -6.41
C ASP A 59 35.05 -7.21 -5.33
N TYR A 60 36.24 -6.65 -5.53
CA TYR A 60 37.37 -6.74 -4.59
C TYR A 60 37.07 -6.17 -3.20
N ARG A 61 36.07 -5.27 -3.08
CA ARG A 61 35.63 -4.69 -1.81
C ARG A 61 34.92 -5.69 -0.90
N THR A 62 34.48 -6.80 -1.45
CA THR A 62 33.80 -7.87 -0.72
C THR A 62 34.76 -8.96 -0.22
N ILE A 63 36.06 -8.81 -0.42
CA ILE A 63 37.05 -9.78 0.04
C ILE A 63 37.00 -9.89 1.58
N ASN A 64 36.85 -11.13 2.04
CA ASN A 64 36.89 -11.48 3.45
C ASN A 64 38.29 -11.92 3.86
N TRP A 65 39.10 -10.97 4.28
CA TRP A 65 40.47 -11.22 4.67
C TRP A 65 40.60 -12.25 5.80
N LYS A 66 39.64 -12.32 6.72
CA LYS A 66 39.66 -13.28 7.83
C LYS A 66 39.37 -14.72 7.35
N ALA A 67 38.51 -14.90 6.37
CA ALA A 67 38.25 -16.18 5.74
C ALA A 67 39.39 -16.61 4.81
N THR A 68 39.98 -15.66 4.05
CA THR A 68 41.16 -15.83 3.18
C THR A 68 42.36 -16.32 3.98
N ALA A 69 42.60 -15.76 5.17
CA ALA A 69 43.70 -16.20 6.03
C ALA A 69 43.57 -17.63 6.60
N ARG A 70 42.36 -18.22 6.53
CA ARG A 70 42.09 -19.59 7.01
C ARG A 70 42.04 -20.62 5.89
N LYS A 71 41.94 -20.19 4.65
CA LYS A 71 41.89 -21.04 3.45
C LYS A 71 43.01 -20.60 2.50
N GLU A 72 43.54 -21.51 1.72
CA GLU A 72 44.60 -21.27 0.74
C GLU A 72 44.20 -20.46 -0.48
N GLY A 73 42.98 -19.88 -0.51
CA GLY A 73 42.43 -19.11 -1.64
C GLY A 73 41.74 -17.82 -1.19
N LEU A 74 41.66 -16.84 -2.10
CA LEU A 74 40.91 -15.60 -1.86
C LEU A 74 39.45 -15.90 -1.66
N MET A 75 38.88 -15.46 -0.55
CA MET A 75 37.48 -15.63 -0.18
C MET A 75 36.72 -14.31 -0.22
N VAL A 76 35.52 -14.33 -0.77
CA VAL A 76 34.65 -13.15 -0.84
C VAL A 76 33.33 -13.41 -0.09
N ASN A 77 32.84 -12.37 0.56
CA ASN A 77 31.48 -12.37 1.07
C ASN A 77 30.53 -12.22 -0.12
N ASN A 78 29.68 -13.21 -0.33
CA ASN A 78 28.56 -13.11 -1.24
C ASN A 78 27.39 -12.51 -0.50
N TYR A 79 26.84 -11.45 -1.06
CA TYR A 79 25.70 -10.76 -0.50
C TYR A 79 24.52 -10.90 -1.45
N THR A 80 23.37 -11.24 -0.93
CA THR A 80 22.10 -11.16 -1.68
C THR A 80 21.37 -9.87 -1.38
N ASP A 81 20.64 -9.35 -2.35
CA ASP A 81 19.68 -8.28 -2.09
C ASP A 81 18.69 -8.76 -1.05
N GLU A 82 18.47 -8.00 0.02
CA GLU A 82 17.42 -8.25 1.01
C GLU A 82 16.05 -8.26 0.31
N ARG A 83 15.57 -9.46 -0.02
CA ARG A 83 14.48 -9.63 -0.99
C ARG A 83 13.11 -9.85 -0.36
N SER A 84 13.00 -9.83 0.96
CA SER A 84 11.80 -10.32 1.62
C SER A 84 11.29 -9.38 2.70
N GLN A 85 10.82 -8.20 2.28
CA GLN A 85 10.22 -7.25 3.21
C GLN A 85 8.76 -7.60 3.50
N GLN A 86 8.28 -7.29 4.70
CA GLN A 86 6.89 -7.48 5.07
C GLN A 86 6.07 -6.24 4.72
N ILE A 87 5.03 -6.43 3.94
CA ILE A 87 4.13 -5.38 3.48
C ILE A 87 2.72 -5.73 3.91
N TYR A 88 2.08 -4.84 4.63
CA TYR A 88 0.69 -5.00 5.02
C TYR A 88 -0.16 -3.90 4.40
N CYS A 89 -1.22 -4.28 3.68
CA CYS A 89 -2.28 -3.37 3.30
C CYS A 89 -3.30 -3.30 4.44
N LEU A 90 -3.40 -2.12 5.06
CA LEU A 90 -4.37 -1.81 6.11
C LEU A 90 -5.57 -1.13 5.46
N ILE A 91 -6.72 -1.77 5.45
CA ILE A 91 -7.92 -1.25 4.81
C ILE A 91 -8.91 -0.83 5.90
N ASN A 92 -9.13 0.47 5.99
CA ASN A 92 -10.20 1.02 6.80
C ASN A 92 -11.54 0.78 6.09
N LYS A 93 -12.51 0.14 6.80
CA LYS A 93 -13.85 -0.12 6.28
C LYS A 93 -14.92 0.82 6.87
N GLY A 94 -14.48 1.81 7.64
CA GLY A 94 -15.40 2.72 8.32
C GLY A 94 -16.08 3.72 7.39
N ARG A 95 -16.94 4.54 7.97
CA ARG A 95 -17.82 5.52 7.30
C ARG A 95 -17.10 6.40 6.28
N VAL A 96 -15.87 6.79 6.57
CA VAL A 96 -15.05 7.67 5.69
C VAL A 96 -14.72 7.04 4.33
N MET A 97 -14.91 5.72 4.17
CA MET A 97 -14.67 4.97 2.93
C MET A 97 -15.94 4.67 2.14
N LYS A 98 -17.12 5.10 2.63
CA LYS A 98 -18.42 4.87 1.98
C LYS A 98 -18.63 5.74 0.75
N MET A 99 -17.91 6.88 0.65
CA MET A 99 -18.11 7.85 -0.42
C MET A 99 -18.09 7.17 -1.79
N PRO A 100 -19.15 7.34 -2.63
CA PRO A 100 -19.19 6.77 -3.97
C PRO A 100 -18.34 7.60 -4.93
N PHE A 101 -17.72 6.92 -5.90
CA PHE A 101 -17.01 7.54 -7.00
C PHE A 101 -17.13 6.63 -8.24
N ASN A 102 -17.63 7.14 -9.35
CA ASN A 102 -17.84 6.38 -10.61
C ASN A 102 -18.50 5.00 -10.39
N GLY A 103 -19.55 4.95 -9.57
CA GLY A 103 -20.33 3.72 -9.30
C GLY A 103 -19.68 2.72 -8.34
N MET A 104 -18.50 3.03 -7.77
CA MET A 104 -17.83 2.22 -6.74
C MET A 104 -17.56 3.07 -5.50
N THR A 105 -17.42 2.41 -4.34
CA THR A 105 -17.03 3.09 -3.11
C THR A 105 -15.51 3.26 -3.04
N LEU A 106 -15.02 4.20 -2.21
CA LEU A 106 -13.58 4.32 -1.94
C LEU A 106 -13.01 3.02 -1.36
N LEU A 107 -13.83 2.26 -0.64
CA LEU A 107 -13.46 0.93 -0.14
C LEU A 107 -13.17 -0.04 -1.29
N ASP A 108 -13.99 -0.05 -2.34
CA ASP A 108 -13.79 -0.93 -3.50
C ASP A 108 -12.48 -0.58 -4.23
N TYR A 109 -12.18 0.72 -4.36
CA TYR A 109 -10.90 1.17 -4.92
C TYR A 109 -9.72 0.72 -4.05
N ALA A 110 -9.83 0.82 -2.71
CA ALA A 110 -8.78 0.38 -1.79
C ALA A 110 -8.57 -1.15 -1.84
N ILE A 111 -9.65 -1.93 -1.96
CA ILE A 111 -9.59 -3.39 -2.13
C ILE A 111 -8.86 -3.74 -3.44
N ASN A 112 -9.23 -3.11 -4.55
CA ASN A 112 -8.60 -3.34 -5.85
C ASN A 112 -7.12 -2.95 -5.83
N ALA A 113 -6.76 -1.81 -5.25
CA ALA A 113 -5.38 -1.36 -5.13
C ALA A 113 -4.55 -2.31 -4.22
N SER A 114 -5.13 -2.78 -3.12
CA SER A 114 -4.49 -3.74 -2.21
C SER A 114 -4.22 -5.08 -2.88
N LEU A 115 -5.15 -5.54 -3.72
CA LEU A 115 -5.00 -6.77 -4.50
C LEU A 115 -3.83 -6.67 -5.48
N VAL A 116 -3.79 -5.59 -6.27
CA VAL A 116 -2.71 -5.34 -7.23
C VAL A 116 -1.37 -5.18 -6.53
N LEU A 117 -1.32 -4.40 -5.45
CA LEU A 117 -0.11 -4.16 -4.69
C LEU A 117 0.45 -5.45 -4.08
N SER A 118 -0.42 -6.28 -3.47
CA SER A 118 -0.02 -7.58 -2.92
C SER A 118 0.57 -8.49 -4.00
N ASN A 119 -0.03 -8.50 -5.19
CA ASN A 119 0.49 -9.26 -6.31
C ASN A 119 1.87 -8.75 -6.78
N VAL A 120 2.03 -7.43 -6.95
CA VAL A 120 3.32 -6.83 -7.31
C VAL A 120 4.38 -7.11 -6.25
N ALA A 121 4.03 -7.04 -4.97
CA ALA A 121 4.92 -7.34 -3.85
C ALA A 121 5.40 -8.79 -3.90
N LEU A 122 4.49 -9.76 -4.07
CA LEU A 122 4.83 -11.18 -4.18
C LEU A 122 5.73 -11.47 -5.40
N VAL A 123 5.45 -10.86 -6.56
CA VAL A 123 6.33 -10.98 -7.75
C VAL A 123 7.71 -10.42 -7.47
N LYS A 124 7.81 -9.35 -6.67
CA LYS A 124 9.09 -8.75 -6.23
C LYS A 124 9.72 -9.48 -5.02
N GLN A 125 9.23 -10.67 -4.68
CA GLN A 125 9.73 -11.54 -3.60
C GLN A 125 9.55 -10.96 -2.19
N ASP A 126 8.65 -9.99 -2.00
CA ASP A 126 8.25 -9.50 -0.69
C ASP A 126 7.10 -10.34 -0.11
N LYS A 127 6.92 -10.24 1.21
CA LYS A 127 5.82 -10.89 1.92
C LYS A 127 4.62 -9.95 1.95
N ALA A 128 3.47 -10.40 1.46
CA ALA A 128 2.24 -9.60 1.44
C ALA A 128 1.24 -10.09 2.48
N GLY A 129 0.69 -9.16 3.26
CA GLY A 129 -0.36 -9.40 4.25
C GLY A 129 -1.50 -8.38 4.12
N ILE A 130 -2.65 -8.70 4.68
CA ILE A 130 -3.84 -7.85 4.68
C ILE A 130 -4.35 -7.70 6.11
N ILE A 131 -4.72 -6.47 6.46
CA ILE A 131 -5.38 -6.15 7.71
C ILE A 131 -6.61 -5.31 7.37
N THR A 132 -7.79 -5.77 7.72
CA THR A 132 -9.01 -4.97 7.55
C THR A 132 -9.62 -4.66 8.91
N PHE A 133 -10.16 -3.47 9.05
CA PHE A 133 -10.70 -3.01 10.32
C PHE A 133 -11.80 -1.97 10.13
N GLU A 134 -12.65 -1.92 11.14
CA GLU A 134 -13.67 -0.92 11.33
C GLU A 134 -13.59 -0.44 12.79
N THR A 135 -14.59 -0.68 13.63
CA THR A 135 -14.52 -0.44 15.08
C THR A 135 -13.55 -1.38 15.77
N ASN A 136 -13.42 -2.60 15.25
CA ASN A 136 -12.50 -3.64 15.72
C ASN A 136 -11.68 -4.17 14.54
N LEU A 137 -10.68 -5.01 14.86
CA LEU A 137 -10.03 -5.83 13.85
C LEU A 137 -11.06 -6.79 13.26
N ASP A 138 -11.21 -6.77 11.95
CA ASP A 138 -12.10 -7.71 11.25
C ASP A 138 -11.29 -8.90 10.71
N THR A 139 -10.28 -8.64 9.90
CA THR A 139 -9.45 -9.69 9.33
C THR A 139 -7.97 -9.36 9.48
N PHE A 140 -7.19 -10.40 9.82
CA PHE A 140 -5.73 -10.34 9.85
C PHE A 140 -5.17 -11.53 9.05
N LEU A 141 -4.61 -11.24 7.89
CA LEU A 141 -3.84 -12.19 7.10
C LEU A 141 -2.35 -11.86 7.25
N ALA A 142 -1.60 -12.76 7.89
CA ALA A 142 -0.17 -12.58 8.09
C ALA A 142 0.59 -12.46 6.75
N ALA A 143 1.63 -11.63 6.73
CA ALA A 143 2.45 -11.46 5.54
C ALA A 143 3.30 -12.71 5.28
N ASP A 144 3.11 -13.32 4.12
CA ASP A 144 3.88 -14.48 3.65
C ASP A 144 4.20 -14.32 2.15
N LYS A 145 5.15 -15.10 1.64
CA LYS A 145 5.52 -15.16 0.21
C LYS A 145 5.23 -16.49 -0.46
N LYS A 146 4.51 -17.40 0.22
CA LYS A 146 4.14 -18.70 -0.35
C LYS A 146 3.30 -18.54 -1.62
N PRO A 147 3.40 -19.47 -2.58
CA PRO A 147 2.60 -19.42 -3.82
C PRO A 147 1.08 -19.33 -3.57
N THR A 148 0.61 -19.89 -2.46
CA THR A 148 -0.81 -19.86 -2.05
C THR A 148 -1.26 -18.51 -1.47
N GLN A 149 -0.32 -17.62 -1.11
CA GLN A 149 -0.63 -16.37 -0.44
C GLN A 149 -1.56 -15.48 -1.27
N MET A 150 -1.37 -15.45 -2.59
CA MET A 150 -2.21 -14.63 -3.47
C MET A 150 -3.68 -15.08 -3.44
N ASN A 151 -3.92 -16.39 -3.37
CA ASN A 151 -5.28 -16.94 -3.26
C ASN A 151 -5.91 -16.58 -1.91
N LEU A 152 -5.12 -16.61 -0.82
CA LEU A 152 -5.57 -16.20 0.51
C LEU A 152 -5.91 -14.71 0.54
N VAL A 153 -5.11 -13.85 -0.10
CA VAL A 153 -5.38 -12.41 -0.27
C VAL A 153 -6.69 -12.21 -1.03
N LEU A 154 -6.87 -12.89 -2.16
CA LEU A 154 -8.10 -12.84 -2.97
C LEU A 154 -9.33 -13.22 -2.15
N GLU A 155 -9.30 -14.36 -1.46
CA GLU A 155 -10.42 -14.80 -0.63
C GLU A 155 -10.72 -13.87 0.53
N THR A 156 -9.65 -13.33 1.16
CA THR A 156 -9.77 -12.37 2.25
C THR A 156 -10.48 -11.10 1.77
N LEU A 157 -10.06 -10.56 0.64
CA LEU A 157 -10.64 -9.33 0.08
C LEU A 157 -12.06 -9.55 -0.48
N TYR A 158 -12.33 -10.72 -1.04
CA TYR A 158 -13.66 -11.10 -1.52
C TYR A 158 -14.71 -11.16 -0.40
N LYS A 159 -14.32 -11.65 0.78
CA LYS A 159 -15.22 -11.84 1.93
C LYS A 159 -15.53 -10.54 2.69
N GLN A 160 -14.92 -9.41 2.29
CA GLN A 160 -15.12 -8.16 3.03
C GLN A 160 -16.57 -7.68 2.94
N LYS A 161 -17.16 -7.44 4.11
CA LYS A 161 -18.44 -6.76 4.30
C LYS A 161 -18.22 -5.62 5.28
N THR A 162 -19.02 -4.58 5.19
CA THR A 162 -18.91 -3.44 6.09
C THR A 162 -20.30 -2.87 6.39
N ASP A 163 -20.46 -2.40 7.62
CA ASP A 163 -21.62 -1.63 8.06
C ASP A 163 -21.29 -0.13 8.11
N TYR A 164 -20.06 0.24 7.69
CA TYR A 164 -19.56 1.61 7.67
C TYR A 164 -19.61 2.32 9.03
N LEU A 165 -19.24 1.61 10.09
CA LEU A 165 -19.15 2.15 11.45
C LEU A 165 -17.94 3.06 11.62
N GLU A 166 -17.84 3.73 12.77
CA GLU A 166 -16.69 4.57 13.08
C GLU A 166 -15.45 3.73 13.39
N SER A 167 -14.30 4.15 12.85
CA SER A 167 -13.06 3.38 12.95
C SER A 167 -12.28 3.69 14.22
N ASP A 168 -11.86 2.66 14.96
CA ASP A 168 -11.03 2.78 16.17
C ASP A 168 -9.56 2.44 15.87
N PHE A 169 -8.76 3.47 15.61
CA PHE A 169 -7.32 3.33 15.34
C PHE A 169 -6.51 2.91 16.57
N GLU A 170 -7.02 3.05 17.79
CA GLU A 170 -6.28 2.67 19.02
C GLU A 170 -6.24 1.17 19.20
N LYS A 171 -7.38 0.52 18.97
CA LYS A 171 -7.46 -0.94 18.98
C LYS A 171 -6.56 -1.54 17.89
N ILE A 172 -6.58 -0.96 16.70
CA ILE A 172 -5.75 -1.43 15.57
C ILE A 172 -4.26 -1.27 15.86
N PHE A 173 -3.85 -0.15 16.47
CA PHE A 173 -2.47 0.04 16.90
C PHE A 173 -2.02 -1.08 17.86
N SER A 174 -2.83 -1.43 18.83
CA SER A 174 -2.52 -2.50 19.78
C SER A 174 -2.38 -3.86 19.07
N VAL A 175 -3.25 -4.14 18.12
CA VAL A 175 -3.17 -5.38 17.32
C VAL A 175 -1.91 -5.42 16.45
N ILE A 176 -1.60 -4.33 15.76
CA ILE A 176 -0.38 -4.24 14.91
C ILE A 176 0.85 -4.47 15.78
N ARG A 177 0.96 -3.80 16.93
CA ARG A 177 2.10 -3.93 17.83
C ARG A 177 2.31 -5.36 18.32
N ASN A 178 1.23 -6.12 18.55
CA ASN A 178 1.31 -7.47 19.09
C ASN A 178 1.52 -8.54 18.01
N ARG A 179 0.98 -8.32 16.80
CA ARG A 179 1.00 -9.33 15.73
C ARG A 179 2.05 -9.08 14.65
N VAL A 180 2.46 -7.84 14.44
CA VAL A 180 3.49 -7.47 13.48
C VAL A 180 4.76 -7.15 14.25
N THR A 181 5.58 -8.16 14.50
CA THR A 181 6.79 -8.05 15.35
C THR A 181 7.97 -7.44 14.61
N ASN A 182 8.09 -7.71 13.31
CA ASN A 182 9.18 -7.18 12.49
C ASN A 182 8.82 -5.81 11.92
N ARG A 183 9.84 -4.96 11.75
CA ARG A 183 9.65 -3.68 11.05
C ARG A 183 9.13 -3.95 9.64
N SER A 184 8.01 -3.34 9.29
CA SER A 184 7.25 -3.63 8.08
C SER A 184 6.79 -2.34 7.42
N LEU A 185 6.48 -2.41 6.13
CA LEU A 185 5.75 -1.35 5.44
C LEU A 185 4.25 -1.56 5.66
N LEU A 186 3.62 -0.59 6.28
CA LEU A 186 2.18 -0.55 6.51
C LEU A 186 1.56 0.49 5.58
N ILE A 187 0.72 0.08 4.66
CA ILE A 187 0.03 0.96 3.71
C ILE A 187 -1.41 1.09 4.14
N LEU A 188 -1.73 2.22 4.76
CA LEU A 188 -3.04 2.51 5.31
C LEU A 188 -3.93 3.21 4.27
N PHE A 189 -4.94 2.51 3.79
CA PHE A 189 -6.01 3.06 2.97
C PHE A 189 -7.11 3.60 3.88
N THR A 190 -7.30 4.90 3.87
CA THR A 190 -8.31 5.59 4.68
C THR A 190 -8.74 6.88 3.99
N ASN A 191 -9.65 7.62 4.59
CA ASN A 191 -9.99 8.97 4.17
C ASN A 191 -10.13 9.86 5.40
N PHE A 192 -10.04 11.18 5.21
CA PHE A 192 -10.26 12.18 6.25
C PHE A 192 -11.27 13.20 5.75
N GLU A 193 -12.26 13.48 6.57
CA GLU A 193 -13.30 14.48 6.25
C GLU A 193 -12.77 15.89 6.51
N SER A 194 -12.00 16.10 7.58
CA SER A 194 -11.48 17.40 7.99
C SER A 194 -10.08 17.31 8.58
N LEU A 195 -9.40 18.46 8.67
CA LEU A 195 -8.09 18.57 9.34
C LEU A 195 -8.17 18.20 10.83
N GLU A 196 -9.28 18.50 11.50
CA GLU A 196 -9.53 18.15 12.89
C GLU A 196 -9.60 16.63 13.11
N SER A 197 -10.21 15.91 12.18
CA SER A 197 -10.26 14.43 12.24
C SER A 197 -8.86 13.83 12.11
N LEU A 198 -8.00 14.39 11.25
CA LEU A 198 -6.61 14.01 11.14
C LEU A 198 -5.84 14.28 12.46
N GLU A 199 -6.02 15.46 13.06
CA GLU A 199 -5.31 15.84 14.29
C GLU A 199 -5.64 14.93 15.46
N ARG A 200 -6.90 14.52 15.62
CA ARG A 200 -7.31 13.54 16.64
C ARG A 200 -6.58 12.19 16.50
N GLU A 201 -6.35 11.75 15.29
CA GLU A 201 -5.73 10.46 15.00
C GLU A 201 -4.21 10.53 14.83
N LYS A 202 -3.65 11.70 14.63
CA LYS A 202 -2.22 11.95 14.38
C LYS A 202 -1.30 11.33 15.43
N LYS A 203 -1.65 11.46 16.73
CA LYS A 203 -0.85 10.87 17.81
C LYS A 203 -0.78 9.35 17.69
N LYS A 204 -1.87 8.69 17.28
CA LYS A 204 -1.96 7.24 17.10
C LYS A 204 -1.12 6.79 15.91
N LYS A 205 -1.20 7.50 14.78
CA LYS A 205 -0.39 7.22 13.58
C LYS A 205 1.10 7.42 13.81
N LYS A 206 1.50 8.43 14.59
CA LYS A 206 2.89 8.61 15.04
C LYS A 206 3.41 7.43 15.86
N LYS A 207 2.60 6.84 16.73
CA LYS A 207 2.99 5.66 17.49
C LYS A 207 3.28 4.47 16.55
N ILE A 208 2.47 4.26 15.51
CA ILE A 208 2.71 3.22 14.50
C ILE A 208 4.00 3.51 13.72
N ALA A 209 4.16 4.75 13.25
CA ALA A 209 5.32 5.18 12.45
C ALA A 209 6.67 5.07 13.19
N LYS A 210 6.66 4.99 14.53
CA LYS A 210 7.86 4.76 15.34
C LYS A 210 8.43 3.34 15.17
N TYR A 211 7.56 2.35 14.96
CA TYR A 211 7.95 0.93 14.89
C TYR A 211 7.96 0.39 13.46
N HIS A 212 7.13 0.93 12.59
CA HIS A 212 6.96 0.51 11.20
C HIS A 212 7.04 1.70 10.26
N LEU A 213 7.30 1.47 8.98
CA LEU A 213 7.14 2.51 7.98
C LEU A 213 5.67 2.61 7.59
N LEU A 214 5.00 3.69 7.99
CA LEU A 214 3.60 3.92 7.70
C LEU A 214 3.45 4.83 6.49
N LEU A 215 2.85 4.32 5.41
CA LEU A 215 2.38 5.09 4.27
C LEU A 215 0.86 5.31 4.40
N VAL A 216 0.41 6.54 4.42
CA VAL A 216 -1.01 6.87 4.45
C VAL A 216 -1.49 7.23 3.04
N VAL A 217 -2.52 6.53 2.58
CA VAL A 217 -3.16 6.73 1.29
C VAL A 217 -4.59 7.20 1.54
N PHE A 218 -4.92 8.40 1.12
CA PHE A 218 -6.25 8.97 1.21
C PHE A 218 -6.63 9.66 -0.09
N PHE A 219 -7.91 9.90 -0.32
CA PHE A 219 -8.45 10.14 -1.63
C PHE A 219 -8.66 11.62 -1.91
N GLU A 220 -8.27 12.09 -3.10
CA GLU A 220 -8.69 13.37 -3.66
C GLU A 220 -10.17 13.26 -4.10
N ASN A 221 -10.98 14.27 -3.78
CA ASN A 221 -12.33 14.36 -4.29
C ASN A 221 -12.31 15.03 -5.66
N THR A 222 -12.42 14.24 -6.71
CA THR A 222 -12.37 14.72 -8.11
C THR A 222 -13.64 15.43 -8.53
N GLU A 223 -14.79 15.15 -7.89
CA GLU A 223 -16.04 15.88 -8.13
C GLU A 223 -15.91 17.32 -7.64
N LEU A 224 -15.35 17.53 -6.45
CA LEU A 224 -15.06 18.89 -5.97
C LEU A 224 -14.07 19.62 -6.88
N LYS A 225 -13.10 18.90 -7.45
CA LYS A 225 -12.13 19.49 -8.38
C LYS A 225 -12.81 19.99 -9.66
N SER A 226 -13.72 19.22 -10.22
CA SER A 226 -14.48 19.63 -11.41
C SER A 226 -15.36 20.86 -11.15
N LEU A 227 -15.90 20.99 -9.92
CA LEU A 227 -16.65 22.19 -9.50
C LEU A 227 -15.75 23.42 -9.39
N VAL A 228 -14.52 23.25 -8.96
CA VAL A 228 -13.54 24.36 -8.87
C VAL A 228 -13.11 24.84 -10.26
N GLU A 229 -12.94 23.91 -11.21
CA GLU A 229 -12.51 24.23 -12.58
C GLU A 229 -13.65 24.74 -13.48
N GLY A 230 -14.93 24.58 -13.06
CA GLY A 230 -16.12 25.05 -13.77
C GLY A 230 -16.23 26.58 -13.78
N GLN A 231 -16.93 27.12 -14.77
CA GLN A 231 -17.28 28.56 -14.81
C GLN A 231 -18.48 28.82 -13.88
N ALA A 232 -18.29 29.72 -12.92
CA ALA A 232 -19.38 30.17 -12.06
C ALA A 232 -20.27 31.16 -12.80
N SER A 233 -21.55 30.84 -12.96
CA SER A 233 -22.55 31.66 -13.64
C SER A 233 -23.55 32.32 -12.67
N SER A 234 -23.59 31.85 -11.43
CA SER A 234 -24.48 32.35 -10.38
C SER A 234 -23.74 32.64 -9.07
N LEU A 235 -24.37 33.40 -8.16
CA LEU A 235 -23.85 33.62 -6.79
C LEU A 235 -23.75 32.30 -6.03
N GLU A 236 -24.66 31.37 -6.26
CA GLU A 236 -24.67 30.04 -5.66
C GLU A 236 -23.46 29.22 -6.13
N ASP A 237 -23.13 29.26 -7.43
CA ASP A 237 -21.94 28.60 -7.98
C ASP A 237 -20.66 29.14 -7.37
N ILE A 238 -20.56 30.44 -7.14
CA ILE A 238 -19.42 31.10 -6.50
C ILE A 238 -19.25 30.57 -5.08
N TYR A 239 -20.35 30.44 -4.34
CA TYR A 239 -20.33 29.94 -2.97
C TYR A 239 -19.91 28.47 -2.90
N ILE A 240 -20.49 27.62 -3.75
CA ILE A 240 -20.14 26.18 -3.87
C ILE A 240 -18.67 26.03 -4.24
N ARG A 241 -18.19 26.81 -5.21
CA ARG A 241 -16.80 26.81 -5.63
C ARG A 241 -15.84 27.18 -4.49
N THR A 242 -16.16 28.23 -3.73
CA THR A 242 -15.34 28.66 -2.60
C THR A 242 -15.22 27.58 -1.52
N ILE A 243 -16.34 26.87 -1.25
CA ILE A 243 -16.34 25.73 -0.32
C ILE A 243 -15.50 24.58 -0.90
N ALA A 244 -15.65 24.26 -2.17
CA ALA A 244 -14.89 23.19 -2.83
C ALA A 244 -13.36 23.49 -2.82
N GLU A 245 -12.96 24.75 -3.08
CA GLU A 245 -11.57 25.19 -2.99
C GLU A 245 -11.02 25.04 -1.55
N LYS A 246 -11.81 25.39 -0.53
CA LYS A 246 -11.44 25.19 0.86
C LYS A 246 -11.18 23.73 1.18
N PHE A 247 -12.08 22.82 0.80
CA PHE A 247 -11.90 21.38 1.03
C PHE A 247 -10.68 20.83 0.29
N ALA A 248 -10.44 21.22 -0.96
CA ALA A 248 -9.26 20.82 -1.71
C ALA A 248 -7.97 21.32 -1.04
N TYR A 249 -7.98 22.55 -0.52
CA TYR A 249 -6.86 23.12 0.20
C TYR A 249 -6.59 22.37 1.53
N GLU A 250 -7.63 22.07 2.31
CA GLU A 250 -7.51 21.30 3.55
C GLU A 250 -6.88 19.91 3.30
N LYS A 251 -7.29 19.21 2.24
CA LYS A 251 -6.67 17.92 1.86
C LYS A 251 -5.16 18.05 1.62
N ARG A 252 -4.71 19.11 0.93
CA ARG A 252 -3.29 19.38 0.71
C ARG A 252 -2.55 19.73 2.01
N LEU A 253 -3.20 20.44 2.93
CA LEU A 253 -2.64 20.71 4.27
C LEU A 253 -2.45 19.43 5.06
N MET A 254 -3.40 18.47 4.99
CA MET A 254 -3.28 17.16 5.63
C MET A 254 -2.04 16.39 5.15
N VAL A 255 -1.74 16.42 3.84
CA VAL A 255 -0.51 15.81 3.30
C VAL A 255 0.72 16.46 3.92
N LYS A 256 0.78 17.81 3.94
CA LYS A 256 1.91 18.55 4.52
C LYS A 256 2.08 18.23 6.00
N GLU A 257 0.98 18.15 6.74
CA GLU A 257 0.99 17.88 8.17
C GLU A 257 1.48 16.46 8.50
N LEU A 258 1.07 15.45 7.71
CA LEU A 258 1.58 14.09 7.82
C LEU A 258 3.09 14.05 7.53
N HIS A 259 3.54 14.70 6.46
CA HIS A 259 4.96 14.75 6.09
C HIS A 259 5.83 15.43 7.15
N LYS A 260 5.38 16.54 7.77
CA LYS A 260 6.06 17.18 8.90
C LYS A 260 6.27 16.22 10.08
N ASN A 261 5.38 15.25 10.22
CA ASN A 261 5.46 14.25 11.28
C ASN A 261 6.21 12.97 10.85
N GLY A 262 6.91 12.99 9.70
CA GLY A 262 7.68 11.86 9.19
C GLY A 262 6.82 10.71 8.65
N ILE A 263 5.53 10.96 8.38
CA ILE A 263 4.61 9.97 7.83
C ILE A 263 4.42 10.26 6.33
N PRO A 264 5.03 9.46 5.44
CA PRO A 264 4.75 9.58 4.02
C PRO A 264 3.28 9.41 3.73
N SER A 265 2.75 10.24 2.85
CA SER A 265 1.35 10.18 2.45
C SER A 265 1.18 10.54 0.97
N ILE A 266 0.15 9.99 0.36
CA ILE A 266 -0.26 10.30 -1.01
C ILE A 266 -1.75 10.61 -1.05
N LEU A 267 -2.13 11.49 -1.97
CA LEU A 267 -3.50 11.95 -2.21
C LEU A 267 -3.85 11.73 -3.69
N PRO A 268 -4.01 10.47 -4.14
CA PRO A 268 -4.38 10.17 -5.51
C PRO A 268 -5.86 10.41 -5.77
N ALA A 269 -6.19 10.69 -7.04
CA ALA A 269 -7.55 10.48 -7.54
C ALA A 269 -7.89 8.98 -7.46
N PRO A 270 -9.15 8.58 -7.19
CA PRO A 270 -9.54 7.19 -7.07
C PRO A 270 -9.12 6.32 -8.27
N GLU A 271 -9.20 6.87 -9.49
CA GLU A 271 -8.80 6.19 -10.74
C GLU A 271 -7.30 5.85 -10.77
N ASN A 272 -6.45 6.71 -10.23
CA ASN A 272 -5.00 6.57 -10.23
C ASN A 272 -4.46 5.88 -8.98
N LEU A 273 -5.32 5.52 -8.03
CA LEU A 273 -4.95 4.97 -6.73
C LEU A 273 -3.96 3.81 -6.85
N THR A 274 -4.26 2.86 -7.73
CA THR A 274 -3.43 1.66 -7.91
C THR A 274 -2.03 2.01 -8.39
N VAL A 275 -1.92 2.87 -9.42
CA VAL A 275 -0.63 3.27 -10.00
C VAL A 275 0.20 4.04 -9.00
N ASP A 276 -0.40 5.03 -8.34
CA ASP A 276 0.31 5.89 -7.39
C ASP A 276 0.75 5.14 -6.14
N THR A 277 -0.07 4.19 -5.66
CA THR A 277 0.30 3.34 -4.52
C THR A 277 1.46 2.40 -4.87
N VAL A 278 1.43 1.77 -6.05
CA VAL A 278 2.53 0.91 -6.52
C VAL A 278 3.80 1.73 -6.73
N ASN A 279 3.70 2.92 -7.33
CA ASN A 279 4.83 3.84 -7.49
C ASN A 279 5.47 4.19 -6.14
N LYS A 280 4.64 4.54 -5.17
CA LYS A 280 5.12 4.93 -3.84
C LYS A 280 5.74 3.75 -3.09
N TYR A 281 5.16 2.56 -3.20
CA TYR A 281 5.76 1.34 -2.67
C TYR A 281 7.16 1.09 -3.26
N LEU A 282 7.30 1.14 -4.59
CA LEU A 282 8.59 0.93 -5.25
C LEU A 282 9.62 2.00 -4.88
N GLU A 283 9.18 3.27 -4.75
CA GLU A 283 10.03 4.37 -4.28
C GLU A 283 10.57 4.09 -2.87
N LEU A 284 9.68 3.72 -1.93
CA LEU A 284 10.07 3.43 -0.55
C LEU A 284 10.99 2.22 -0.47
N LYS A 285 10.73 1.18 -1.26
CA LYS A 285 11.60 0.01 -1.37
C LYS A 285 12.98 0.37 -1.93
N ALA A 286 13.04 1.20 -2.97
CA ALA A 286 14.30 1.62 -3.58
C ALA A 286 15.17 2.50 -2.67
N ARG A 287 14.54 3.29 -1.79
CA ARG A 287 15.22 4.12 -0.80
C ARG A 287 15.67 3.35 0.44
N MET A 288 15.43 2.04 0.50
CA MET A 288 15.71 1.19 1.66
C MET A 288 15.12 1.73 2.97
N SER A 289 13.97 2.39 2.86
CA SER A 289 13.31 2.97 4.02
C SER A 289 12.52 1.94 4.84
N ILE A 290 12.49 0.70 4.34
CA ILE A 290 11.71 -0.40 4.91
C ILE A 290 12.59 -1.32 5.73
#